data_4083ee68c45e9d73cdf07c3f92b0f9cb
#
_entry.id   4083ee68c45e9d73cdf07c3f92b0f9cb
#
_cell.length_a   1.000
_cell.length_b   1.000
_cell.length_c   1.000
_cell.angle_alpha   90.00
_cell.angle_beta   90.00
_cell.angle_gamma   90.00
#
_symmetry.space_group_name_H-M   'P 1'
#
loop_
_entity.id
_entity.type
_entity.pdbx_description
1 polymer ?
#
loop_
_entity_poly.entity_id
_entity_poly.type
_entity_poly.pdbx_seq_one_letter_code
_entity_poly.pdbx_strand_id
1 'polypeptide(L)'
;MCIRDRLWAIHKVHHSATFLTPMTVFRTHPFEGVVFSLRSAFTQAISISSFVFLFGPQVDIATILGANIFIFAFNIAGSNLRHSHIDISYWKWLEYLIISPAQHQVHHSVLKQHHDKNFGVALAVWDWLFGSLHHSEKIENLKLGIHINQKEDTHSLRSLYFEPLREIILIVIKPLTKLKQILKLIKFTLIGVNR
;
A
#
# COMPACT_ATOMS: atom_id res chain seq x y z
N MET A 1 -13.12 3.36 10.68
CA MET A 1 -12.40 4.01 9.57
C MET A 1 -10.92 3.76 9.78
N CYS A 2 -10.37 2.79 9.08
CA CYS A 2 -8.99 2.35 9.24
C CYS A 2 -8.00 3.34 8.59
N ILE A 3 -6.75 3.36 9.09
CA ILE A 3 -5.64 4.09 8.46
C ILE A 3 -5.52 3.69 6.98
N ARG A 4 -5.77 2.43 6.67
CA ARG A 4 -5.84 1.88 5.32
C ARG A 4 -6.79 2.66 4.41
N ASP A 5 -8.02 2.98 4.87
CA ASP A 5 -9.02 3.69 4.04
C ASP A 5 -8.56 5.11 3.71
N ARG A 6 -7.74 5.70 4.58
CA ARG A 6 -7.18 7.04 4.37
C ARG A 6 -6.02 7.03 3.36
N LEU A 7 -5.20 6.00 3.42
CA LEU A 7 -4.08 5.84 2.49
C LEU A 7 -4.52 5.34 1.11
N TRP A 8 -5.69 4.69 1.03
CA TRP A 8 -6.26 4.26 -0.24
C TRP A 8 -6.40 5.41 -1.25
N ALA A 9 -6.72 6.61 -0.78
CA ALA A 9 -6.85 7.78 -1.65
C ALA A 9 -5.60 8.04 -2.51
N ILE A 10 -4.39 7.78 -1.98
CA ILE A 10 -3.14 7.90 -2.73
C ILE A 10 -2.76 6.59 -3.41
N HIS A 11 -2.99 5.44 -2.77
CA HIS A 11 -2.61 4.13 -3.29
C HIS A 11 -3.47 3.71 -4.49
N LYS A 12 -4.70 4.18 -4.62
CA LYS A 12 -5.56 3.94 -5.78
C LYS A 12 -4.93 4.41 -7.11
N VAL A 13 -3.97 5.35 -7.06
CA VAL A 13 -3.19 5.76 -8.23
C VAL A 13 -2.43 4.57 -8.81
N HIS A 14 -1.83 3.75 -7.95
CA HIS A 14 -1.15 2.52 -8.33
C HIS A 14 -2.13 1.51 -8.95
N HIS A 15 -3.30 1.32 -8.33
CA HIS A 15 -4.35 0.43 -8.83
C HIS A 15 -5.09 0.95 -10.07
N SER A 16 -4.90 2.20 -10.49
CA SER A 16 -5.58 2.74 -11.68
C SER A 16 -5.06 2.18 -13.02
N ALA A 17 -4.03 1.34 -12.98
CA ALA A 17 -3.56 0.61 -14.16
C ALA A 17 -4.55 -0.47 -14.56
N THR A 18 -5.04 -0.41 -15.80
CA THR A 18 -5.94 -1.42 -16.39
C THR A 18 -5.18 -2.59 -17.02
N PHE A 19 -3.86 -2.44 -17.14
CA PHE A 19 -2.94 -3.45 -17.63
C PHE A 19 -1.65 -3.35 -16.82
N LEU A 20 -1.17 -4.50 -16.31
CA LEU A 20 0.06 -4.54 -15.53
C LEU A 20 1.28 -4.72 -16.42
N THR A 21 2.28 -3.90 -16.19
CA THR A 21 3.62 -3.99 -16.78
C THR A 21 4.66 -3.82 -15.68
N PRO A 22 5.92 -4.23 -15.88
CA PRO A 22 6.98 -3.93 -14.93
C PRO A 22 7.08 -2.45 -14.54
N MET A 23 6.68 -1.54 -15.45
CA MET A 23 6.66 -0.09 -15.20
C MET A 23 5.51 0.33 -14.26
N THR A 24 4.51 -0.52 -14.02
CA THR A 24 3.39 -0.21 -13.12
C THR A 24 3.86 0.05 -11.69
N VAL A 25 5.00 -0.53 -11.29
CA VAL A 25 5.62 -0.27 -9.98
C VAL A 25 5.91 1.22 -9.74
N PHE A 26 6.19 1.97 -10.79
CA PHE A 26 6.48 3.42 -10.73
C PHE A 26 5.22 4.28 -10.80
N ARG A 27 4.05 3.68 -11.04
CA ARG A 27 2.76 4.38 -11.03
C ARG A 27 2.32 4.58 -9.58
N THR A 28 2.95 5.52 -8.89
CA THR A 28 2.66 5.82 -7.49
C THR A 28 2.47 7.33 -7.31
N HIS A 29 1.67 7.70 -6.34
CA HIS A 29 1.55 9.11 -5.97
C HIS A 29 2.84 9.57 -5.27
N PRO A 30 3.41 10.76 -5.58
CA PRO A 30 4.66 11.24 -4.95
C PRO A 30 4.62 11.23 -3.42
N PHE A 31 3.49 11.59 -2.82
CA PHE A 31 3.31 11.54 -1.37
C PHE A 31 3.43 10.11 -0.81
N GLU A 32 2.92 9.11 -1.53
CA GLU A 32 3.10 7.70 -1.19
C GLU A 32 4.57 7.30 -1.22
N GLY A 33 5.30 7.74 -2.26
CA GLY A 33 6.74 7.54 -2.35
C GLY A 33 7.50 8.10 -1.15
N VAL A 34 7.16 9.29 -0.68
CA VAL A 34 7.73 9.89 0.54
C VAL A 34 7.44 9.04 1.76
N VAL A 35 6.18 8.62 1.96
CA VAL A 35 5.78 7.77 3.10
C VAL A 35 6.53 6.44 3.08
N PHE A 36 6.67 5.80 1.92
CA PHE A 36 7.42 4.55 1.79
C PHE A 36 8.92 4.73 2.05
N SER A 37 9.51 5.82 1.57
CA SER A 37 10.91 6.14 1.81
C SER A 37 11.19 6.37 3.30
N LEU A 38 10.36 7.14 3.98
CA LEU A 38 10.48 7.37 5.42
C LEU A 38 10.33 6.07 6.23
N ARG A 39 9.32 5.26 5.91
CA ARG A 39 9.14 3.95 6.53
C ARG A 39 10.36 3.05 6.31
N SER A 40 10.89 3.01 5.09
CA SER A 40 12.05 2.19 4.75
C SER A 40 13.28 2.64 5.51
N ALA A 41 13.57 3.95 5.55
CA ALA A 41 14.67 4.52 6.30
C ALA A 41 14.57 4.21 7.80
N PHE A 42 13.39 4.35 8.39
CA PHE A 42 13.13 4.05 9.79
C PHE A 42 13.36 2.56 10.10
N THR A 43 12.82 1.67 9.27
CA THR A 43 12.97 0.22 9.43
C THR A 43 14.44 -0.19 9.29
N GLN A 44 15.17 0.35 8.31
CA GLN A 44 16.59 0.08 8.13
C GLN A 44 17.41 0.60 9.30
N ALA A 45 17.14 1.81 9.80
CA ALA A 45 17.82 2.37 10.95
C ALA A 45 17.66 1.47 12.19
N ILE A 46 16.45 1.02 12.49
CA ILE A 46 16.20 0.10 13.60
C ILE A 46 16.95 -1.22 13.38
N SER A 47 16.84 -1.82 12.19
CA SER A 47 17.49 -3.10 11.90
C SER A 47 19.01 -3.00 12.04
N ILE A 48 19.64 -2.02 11.41
CA ILE A 48 21.10 -1.80 11.47
C ILE A 48 21.54 -1.56 12.91
N SER A 49 20.86 -0.66 13.62
CA SER A 49 21.19 -0.37 15.04
C SER A 49 21.08 -1.60 15.92
N SER A 50 20.04 -2.42 15.71
CA SER A 50 19.87 -3.68 16.45
C SER A 50 21.00 -4.67 16.17
N PHE A 51 21.38 -4.83 14.91
CA PHE A 51 22.50 -5.71 14.54
C PHE A 51 23.83 -5.21 15.09
N VAL A 52 24.11 -3.92 15.00
CA VAL A 52 25.33 -3.33 15.60
C VAL A 52 25.34 -3.50 17.11
N PHE A 53 24.20 -3.33 17.77
CA PHE A 53 24.08 -3.54 19.22
C PHE A 53 24.34 -5.01 19.62
N LEU A 54 23.79 -5.97 18.87
CA LEU A 54 23.88 -7.39 19.20
C LEU A 54 25.22 -8.02 18.84
N PHE A 55 25.82 -7.60 17.73
CA PHE A 55 27.02 -8.24 17.15
C PHE A 55 28.27 -7.35 17.20
N GLY A 56 28.12 -6.09 17.54
CA GLY A 56 29.23 -5.16 17.75
C GLY A 56 30.18 -5.05 16.56
N PRO A 57 31.50 -5.19 16.78
CA PRO A 57 32.52 -4.99 15.74
C PRO A 57 32.48 -5.98 14.56
N GLN A 58 31.66 -7.03 14.66
CA GLN A 58 31.47 -8.00 13.55
C GLN A 58 30.59 -7.47 12.43
N VAL A 59 29.84 -6.39 12.68
CA VAL A 59 28.99 -5.73 11.69
C VAL A 59 29.77 -4.60 11.04
N ASP A 60 30.31 -4.84 9.87
CA ASP A 60 31.04 -3.87 9.08
C ASP A 60 30.20 -3.29 7.93
N ILE A 61 30.75 -2.28 7.25
CA ILE A 61 30.12 -1.65 6.11
C ILE A 61 29.86 -2.65 4.96
N ALA A 62 30.76 -3.61 4.74
CA ALA A 62 30.61 -4.61 3.69
C ALA A 62 29.40 -5.54 3.97
N THR A 63 29.19 -5.92 5.23
CA THR A 63 28.01 -6.69 5.66
C THR A 63 26.70 -5.91 5.40
N ILE A 64 26.66 -4.63 5.74
CA ILE A 64 25.52 -3.75 5.51
C ILE A 64 25.24 -3.57 4.01
N LEU A 65 26.29 -3.33 3.21
CA LEU A 65 26.16 -3.19 1.75
C LEU A 65 25.75 -4.50 1.09
N GLY A 66 26.26 -5.65 1.58
CA GLY A 66 25.82 -6.97 1.13
C GLY A 66 24.34 -7.22 1.32
N ALA A 67 23.81 -6.89 2.49
CA ALA A 67 22.37 -6.96 2.74
C ALA A 67 21.56 -6.05 1.80
N ASN A 68 22.06 -4.85 1.52
CA ASN A 68 21.43 -3.92 0.56
C ASN A 68 21.45 -4.45 -0.87
N ILE A 69 22.48 -5.18 -1.30
CA ILE A 69 22.55 -5.81 -2.63
C ILE A 69 21.45 -6.86 -2.78
N PHE A 70 21.19 -7.69 -1.76
CA PHE A 70 20.09 -8.65 -1.80
C PHE A 70 18.73 -7.97 -1.88
N ILE A 71 18.50 -6.90 -1.11
CA ILE A 71 17.28 -6.09 -1.20
C ILE A 71 17.12 -5.48 -2.59
N PHE A 72 18.20 -4.97 -3.16
CA PHE A 72 18.20 -4.39 -4.49
C PHE A 72 17.87 -5.42 -5.57
N ALA A 73 18.54 -6.58 -5.56
CA ALA A 73 18.26 -7.68 -6.48
C ALA A 73 16.81 -8.17 -6.38
N PHE A 74 16.31 -8.32 -5.15
CA PHE A 74 14.91 -8.69 -4.92
C PHE A 74 13.94 -7.64 -5.48
N ASN A 75 14.21 -6.35 -5.30
CA ASN A 75 13.33 -5.30 -5.84
C ASN A 75 13.34 -5.28 -7.37
N ILE A 76 14.49 -5.46 -8.01
CA ILE A 76 14.58 -5.51 -9.48
C ILE A 76 13.81 -6.73 -10.03
N ALA A 77 14.07 -7.91 -9.52
CA ALA A 77 13.46 -9.14 -10.02
C ALA A 77 12.02 -9.28 -9.53
N GLY A 78 11.80 -9.22 -8.21
CA GLY A 78 10.52 -9.51 -7.59
C GLY A 78 9.45 -8.45 -7.84
N SER A 79 9.77 -7.16 -7.67
CA SER A 79 8.83 -6.06 -7.86
C SER A 79 8.35 -5.96 -9.31
N ASN A 80 9.28 -6.05 -10.26
CA ASN A 80 8.97 -5.96 -11.68
C ASN A 80 8.14 -7.16 -12.14
N LEU A 81 8.50 -8.36 -11.66
CA LEU A 81 7.79 -9.59 -12.03
C LEU A 81 6.35 -9.60 -11.50
N ARG A 82 6.12 -9.11 -10.28
CA ARG A 82 4.77 -9.02 -9.69
C ARG A 82 3.82 -8.14 -10.51
N HIS A 83 4.32 -7.04 -11.06
CA HIS A 83 3.54 -6.13 -11.89
C HIS A 83 3.58 -6.50 -13.37
N SER A 84 4.03 -7.70 -13.71
CA SER A 84 3.98 -8.17 -15.09
C SER A 84 2.58 -8.68 -15.46
N HIS A 85 2.33 -8.76 -16.76
CA HIS A 85 1.12 -9.40 -17.31
C HIS A 85 1.26 -10.93 -17.39
N ILE A 86 2.41 -11.47 -16.95
CA ILE A 86 2.68 -12.91 -17.01
C ILE A 86 2.00 -13.58 -15.83
N ASP A 87 1.22 -14.62 -16.12
CA ASP A 87 0.52 -15.44 -15.13
C ASP A 87 1.48 -16.46 -14.51
N ILE A 88 2.21 -16.02 -13.47
CA ILE A 88 3.11 -16.90 -12.72
C ILE A 88 2.49 -17.15 -11.35
N SER A 89 1.92 -18.34 -11.19
CA SER A 89 1.46 -18.88 -9.91
C SER A 89 2.47 -19.83 -9.31
N TYR A 90 2.52 -19.88 -8.01
CA TYR A 90 3.34 -20.83 -7.26
C TYR A 90 2.49 -22.04 -6.85
N TRP A 91 3.12 -23.09 -6.32
CA TRP A 91 2.41 -24.18 -5.66
C TRP A 91 1.58 -23.63 -4.49
N LYS A 92 0.39 -24.16 -4.28
CA LYS A 92 -0.53 -23.65 -3.24
C LYS A 92 0.10 -23.54 -1.84
N TRP A 93 0.96 -24.48 -1.46
CA TRP A 93 1.65 -24.43 -0.18
C TRP A 93 2.67 -23.27 -0.11
N LEU A 94 3.33 -22.95 -1.23
CA LEU A 94 4.30 -21.87 -1.30
C LEU A 94 3.61 -20.49 -1.27
N GLU A 95 2.41 -20.38 -1.79
CA GLU A 95 1.58 -19.17 -1.76
C GLU A 95 1.12 -18.77 -0.35
N TYR A 96 1.25 -19.64 0.66
CA TYR A 96 1.10 -19.27 2.06
C TYR A 96 2.33 -18.53 2.63
N LEU A 97 3.49 -18.71 2.02
CA LEU A 97 4.77 -18.17 2.51
C LEU A 97 5.21 -16.94 1.70
N ILE A 98 5.13 -17.03 0.37
CA ILE A 98 5.66 -16.03 -0.57
C ILE A 98 4.56 -15.68 -1.56
N ILE A 99 4.35 -14.37 -1.76
CA ILE A 99 3.40 -13.85 -2.75
C ILE A 99 3.88 -14.19 -4.16
N SER A 100 3.06 -14.92 -4.91
CA SER A 100 3.27 -15.13 -6.34
C SER A 100 2.89 -13.88 -7.15
N PRO A 101 3.44 -13.69 -8.37
CA PRO A 101 2.99 -12.64 -9.28
C PRO A 101 1.47 -12.70 -9.52
N ALA A 102 0.90 -13.87 -9.73
CA ALA A 102 -0.53 -14.05 -9.94
C ALA A 102 -1.37 -13.67 -8.69
N GLN A 103 -0.89 -13.94 -7.46
CA GLN A 103 -1.54 -13.44 -6.25
C GLN A 103 -1.53 -11.91 -6.17
N HIS A 104 -0.46 -11.26 -6.61
CA HIS A 104 -0.41 -9.80 -6.66
C HIS A 104 -1.33 -9.22 -7.74
N GLN A 105 -1.52 -9.92 -8.85
CA GLN A 105 -2.51 -9.55 -9.88
C GLN A 105 -3.94 -9.60 -9.31
N VAL A 106 -4.26 -10.58 -8.46
CA VAL A 106 -5.55 -10.63 -7.71
C VAL A 106 -5.72 -9.37 -6.85
N HIS A 107 -4.65 -8.90 -6.20
CA HIS A 107 -4.68 -7.66 -5.42
C HIS A 107 -5.07 -6.42 -6.26
N HIS A 108 -4.70 -6.38 -7.52
CA HIS A 108 -5.08 -5.32 -8.47
C HIS A 108 -6.47 -5.49 -9.10
N SER A 109 -7.19 -6.56 -8.77
CA SER A 109 -8.50 -6.84 -9.35
C SER A 109 -9.60 -5.96 -8.76
N VAL A 110 -10.52 -5.50 -9.61
CA VAL A 110 -11.71 -4.74 -9.21
C VAL A 110 -12.86 -5.62 -8.70
N LEU A 111 -12.74 -6.93 -8.75
CA LEU A 111 -13.77 -7.84 -8.32
C LEU A 111 -13.93 -7.75 -6.79
N LYS A 112 -15.17 -7.67 -6.31
CA LYS A 112 -15.48 -7.49 -4.88
C LYS A 112 -14.86 -8.55 -3.98
N GLN A 113 -14.79 -9.79 -4.46
CA GLN A 113 -14.20 -10.93 -3.73
C GLN A 113 -12.67 -10.79 -3.53
N HIS A 114 -12.01 -9.96 -4.36
CA HIS A 114 -10.58 -9.72 -4.32
C HIS A 114 -10.23 -8.45 -3.51
N HIS A 115 -11.24 -7.69 -3.08
CA HIS A 115 -10.99 -6.53 -2.26
C HIS A 115 -10.37 -6.95 -0.93
N ASP A 116 -9.37 -6.19 -0.49
CA ASP A 116 -8.68 -6.41 0.78
C ASP A 116 -7.93 -7.76 0.86
N LYS A 117 -7.43 -8.23 -0.27
CA LYS A 117 -6.64 -9.46 -0.38
C LYS A 117 -5.19 -9.17 -0.77
N ASN A 118 -4.29 -10.06 -0.34
CA ASN A 118 -2.90 -10.14 -0.76
C ASN A 118 -2.11 -8.82 -0.61
N PHE A 119 -2.09 -8.25 0.60
CA PHE A 119 -1.35 -7.01 0.88
C PHE A 119 0.16 -7.20 0.94
N GLY A 120 0.62 -8.42 1.07
CA GLY A 120 2.04 -8.76 1.16
C GLY A 120 2.82 -8.32 -0.06
N VAL A 121 4.00 -7.73 0.17
CA VAL A 121 4.91 -7.33 -0.91
C VAL A 121 5.78 -8.50 -1.36
N ALA A 122 6.24 -9.32 -0.41
CA ALA A 122 7.08 -10.48 -0.62
C ALA A 122 6.57 -11.70 0.14
N LEU A 123 6.24 -11.51 1.43
CA LEU A 123 5.79 -12.57 2.32
C LEU A 123 4.26 -12.62 2.38
N ALA A 124 3.70 -13.76 2.04
CA ALA A 124 2.26 -14.05 2.14
C ALA A 124 1.85 -14.44 3.57
N VAL A 125 2.81 -14.77 4.44
CA VAL A 125 2.57 -15.21 5.82
C VAL A 125 1.68 -14.21 6.58
N TRP A 126 1.87 -12.93 6.36
CA TRP A 126 1.05 -11.89 6.99
C TRP A 126 -0.41 -11.92 6.51
N ASP A 127 -0.62 -12.12 5.20
CA ASP A 127 -1.97 -12.25 4.63
C ASP A 127 -2.66 -13.51 5.16
N TRP A 128 -1.92 -14.60 5.31
CA TRP A 128 -2.42 -15.82 5.92
C TRP A 128 -2.82 -15.61 7.39
N LEU A 129 -1.94 -15.02 8.21
CA LEU A 129 -2.19 -14.77 9.62
C LEU A 129 -3.37 -13.82 9.87
N PHE A 130 -3.55 -12.82 9.01
CA PHE A 130 -4.60 -11.81 9.16
C PHE A 130 -5.86 -12.10 8.31
N GLY A 131 -5.93 -13.25 7.63
CA GLY A 131 -7.11 -13.68 6.87
C GLY A 131 -7.34 -12.92 5.56
N SER A 132 -6.32 -12.23 5.06
CA SER A 132 -6.35 -11.52 3.77
C SER A 132 -5.77 -12.34 2.62
N LEU A 133 -5.25 -13.56 2.87
CA LEU A 133 -4.72 -14.41 1.83
C LEU A 133 -5.80 -14.84 0.83
N HIS A 134 -5.48 -14.72 -0.45
CA HIS A 134 -6.21 -15.28 -1.56
C HIS A 134 -5.23 -15.99 -2.50
N HIS A 135 -5.55 -17.20 -2.93
CA HIS A 135 -4.69 -17.91 -3.89
C HIS A 135 -4.72 -17.25 -5.27
N SER A 136 -3.70 -17.55 -6.05
CA SER A 136 -3.61 -17.07 -7.42
C SER A 136 -4.80 -17.52 -8.27
N GLU A 137 -5.24 -16.64 -9.16
CA GLU A 137 -6.21 -16.90 -10.22
C GLU A 137 -5.58 -16.58 -11.57
N LYS A 138 -6.09 -17.19 -12.65
CA LYS A 138 -5.65 -16.86 -14.00
C LYS A 138 -5.97 -15.42 -14.33
N ILE A 139 -5.02 -14.71 -14.90
CA ILE A 139 -5.16 -13.29 -15.24
C ILE A 139 -6.34 -13.03 -16.20
N GLU A 140 -6.69 -13.97 -17.04
CA GLU A 140 -7.83 -13.91 -17.96
C GLU A 140 -9.17 -13.73 -17.22
N ASN A 141 -9.26 -14.19 -15.96
CA ASN A 141 -10.43 -14.06 -15.11
C ASN A 141 -10.43 -12.75 -14.32
N LEU A 142 -9.35 -11.98 -14.35
CA LEU A 142 -9.19 -10.76 -13.60
C LEU A 142 -9.59 -9.55 -14.43
N LYS A 143 -10.32 -8.65 -13.81
CA LYS A 143 -10.56 -7.31 -14.33
C LYS A 143 -9.78 -6.32 -13.47
N LEU A 144 -8.76 -5.71 -14.06
CA LEU A 144 -7.83 -4.82 -13.38
C LEU A 144 -8.27 -3.36 -13.48
N GLY A 145 -7.84 -2.54 -12.52
CA GLY A 145 -8.11 -1.12 -12.48
C GLY A 145 -8.85 -0.67 -11.23
N ILE A 146 -9.51 0.47 -11.31
CA ILE A 146 -10.34 1.02 -10.23
C ILE A 146 -11.79 1.08 -10.72
N HIS A 147 -12.75 0.67 -9.87
CA HIS A 147 -14.17 0.96 -10.10
C HIS A 147 -14.39 2.47 -9.95
N ILE A 148 -14.21 3.19 -11.02
CA ILE A 148 -14.66 4.58 -11.13
C ILE A 148 -15.87 4.58 -12.04
N ASN A 149 -16.89 5.33 -11.67
CA ASN A 149 -18.00 5.65 -12.57
C ASN A 149 -17.39 6.13 -13.89
N GLN A 150 -17.79 5.53 -14.99
CA GLN A 150 -17.20 5.67 -16.35
C GLN A 150 -17.05 7.11 -16.89
N LYS A 151 -17.35 8.12 -16.08
CA LYS A 151 -17.29 9.55 -16.44
C LYS A 151 -16.02 10.28 -15.98
N GLU A 152 -15.17 9.66 -15.15
CA GLU A 152 -13.98 10.34 -14.66
C GLU A 152 -12.74 9.87 -15.44
N ASP A 153 -12.00 10.82 -15.99
CA ASP A 153 -10.71 10.58 -16.62
C ASP A 153 -9.68 10.20 -15.55
N THR A 154 -9.44 8.89 -15.42
CA THR A 154 -8.51 8.31 -14.44
C THR A 154 -7.05 8.47 -14.80
N HIS A 155 -6.75 9.04 -15.96
CA HIS A 155 -5.39 9.15 -16.49
C HIS A 155 -4.92 10.62 -16.62
N SER A 156 -5.77 11.59 -16.30
CA SER A 156 -5.34 12.98 -16.30
C SER A 156 -4.41 13.27 -15.11
N LEU A 157 -3.49 14.20 -15.25
CA LEU A 157 -2.60 14.64 -14.17
C LEU A 157 -3.40 15.11 -12.96
N ARG A 158 -4.55 15.73 -13.19
CA ARG A 158 -5.43 16.18 -12.12
C ARG A 158 -5.97 15.00 -11.31
N SER A 159 -6.50 13.96 -11.95
CA SER A 159 -7.07 12.79 -11.27
C SER A 159 -6.00 11.97 -10.54
N LEU A 160 -4.76 11.95 -11.07
CA LEU A 160 -3.68 11.16 -10.50
C LEU A 160 -2.95 11.85 -9.33
N TYR A 161 -2.84 13.18 -9.35
CA TYR A 161 -2.01 13.89 -8.37
C TYR A 161 -2.79 14.84 -7.45
N PHE A 162 -3.83 15.50 -7.94
CA PHE A 162 -4.54 16.51 -7.15
C PHE A 162 -5.77 15.97 -6.43
N GLU A 163 -6.56 15.11 -7.08
CA GLU A 163 -7.76 14.53 -6.45
C GLU A 163 -7.42 13.66 -5.22
N PRO A 164 -6.39 12.78 -5.23
CA PRO A 164 -5.99 12.03 -4.05
C PRO A 164 -5.61 12.92 -2.86
N LEU A 165 -4.89 14.02 -3.10
CA LEU A 165 -4.53 14.97 -2.04
C LEU A 165 -5.77 15.66 -1.47
N ARG A 166 -6.68 16.09 -2.34
CA ARG A 166 -7.95 16.69 -1.93
C ARG A 166 -8.77 15.72 -1.07
N GLU A 167 -8.86 14.45 -1.45
CA GLU A 167 -9.54 13.44 -0.65
C GLU A 167 -8.93 13.28 0.74
N ILE A 168 -7.60 13.21 0.86
CA ILE A 168 -6.91 13.14 2.16
C ILE A 168 -7.21 14.36 3.01
N ILE A 169 -7.10 15.56 2.43
CA ILE A 169 -7.39 16.81 3.12
C ILE A 169 -8.83 16.79 3.67
N LEU A 170 -9.79 16.40 2.86
CA LEU A 170 -11.20 16.28 3.28
C LEU A 170 -11.40 15.24 4.38
N ILE A 171 -10.71 14.11 4.31
CA ILE A 171 -10.75 13.07 5.33
C ILE A 171 -10.20 13.57 6.67
N VAL A 172 -9.13 14.38 6.65
CA VAL A 172 -8.50 14.94 7.86
C VAL A 172 -9.34 16.09 8.44
N ILE A 173 -9.87 16.97 7.58
CA ILE A 173 -10.62 18.16 8.04
C ILE A 173 -12.01 17.78 8.57
N LYS A 174 -12.70 16.81 7.99
CA LYS A 174 -14.06 16.39 8.37
C LYS A 174 -14.24 16.10 9.87
N PRO A 175 -13.39 15.29 10.54
CA PRO A 175 -13.50 15.08 11.98
C PRO A 175 -13.20 16.32 12.80
N LEU A 176 -12.30 17.19 12.35
CA LEU A 176 -11.96 18.45 13.04
C LEU A 176 -13.13 19.44 13.02
N THR A 177 -13.82 19.55 11.89
CA THR A 177 -15.01 20.41 11.79
C THR A 177 -16.15 19.88 12.65
N LYS A 178 -16.37 18.56 12.68
CA LYS A 178 -17.37 17.91 13.54
C LYS A 178 -17.06 18.13 15.03
N LEU A 179 -15.79 18.02 15.43
CA LEU A 179 -15.36 18.28 16.80
C LEU A 179 -15.59 19.75 17.19
N LYS A 180 -15.26 20.71 16.32
CA LYS A 180 -15.55 22.13 16.55
C LYS A 180 -17.05 22.41 16.73
N GLN A 181 -17.91 21.75 15.95
CA GLN A 181 -19.38 21.85 16.11
C GLN A 181 -19.86 21.30 17.46
N ILE A 182 -19.35 20.11 17.86
CA ILE A 182 -19.69 19.52 19.16
C ILE A 182 -19.25 20.43 20.31
N LEU A 183 -18.01 20.96 20.28
CA LEU A 183 -17.51 21.87 21.29
C LEU A 183 -18.34 23.17 21.36
N LYS A 184 -18.79 23.67 20.21
CA LYS A 184 -19.69 24.85 20.17
C LYS A 184 -21.05 24.55 20.81
N LEU A 185 -21.63 23.37 20.57
CA LEU A 185 -22.88 22.94 21.19
C LEU A 185 -22.72 22.80 22.70
N ILE A 186 -21.67 22.12 23.17
CA ILE A 186 -21.38 21.97 24.62
C ILE A 186 -21.25 23.34 25.29
N LYS A 187 -20.49 24.25 24.68
CA LYS A 187 -20.33 25.61 25.20
C LYS A 187 -21.67 26.36 25.28
N PHE A 188 -22.54 26.21 24.28
CA PHE A 188 -23.86 26.82 24.27
C PHE A 188 -24.76 26.26 25.35
N THR A 189 -24.75 24.94 25.57
CA THR A 189 -25.52 24.29 26.63
C THR A 189 -25.05 24.69 28.02
N LEU A 190 -23.75 24.76 28.25
CA LEU A 190 -23.17 25.16 29.55
C LEU A 190 -23.43 26.61 29.88
N ILE A 191 -23.46 27.53 28.90
CA ILE A 191 -23.77 28.96 29.13
C ILE A 191 -25.28 29.20 29.30
N GLY A 192 -26.12 28.36 28.64
CA GLY A 192 -27.58 28.46 28.75
C GLY A 192 -28.16 27.93 30.06
N VAL A 193 -27.41 27.15 30.85
CA VAL A 193 -27.82 26.66 32.18
C VAL A 193 -27.60 27.70 33.30
N ASN A 194 -26.85 28.76 33.03
CA ASN A 194 -26.55 29.84 34.01
C ASN A 194 -27.39 31.11 33.82
N ARG A 195 -28.61 30.97 33.26
CA ARG A 195 -29.60 32.08 33.21
C ARG A 195 -30.92 31.70 33.84
#